data_20bbcedf8735d45e08831ecc55da6f48
#
_entry.id   20bbcedf8735d45e08831ecc55da6f48
#
_cell.length_a   1.000
_cell.length_b   1.000
_cell.length_c   1.000
_cell.angle_alpha   90.00
_cell.angle_beta   90.00
_cell.angle_gamma   90.00
#
_symmetry.space_group_name_H-M   'P 1'
#
loop_
_entity.id
_entity.type
_entity.pdbx_description
1 polymer ?
#
loop_
_entity_poly.entity_id
_entity_poly.type
_entity_poly.pdbx_seq_one_letter_code
_entity_poly.pdbx_strand_id
1 'polypeptide(L)'
;MVSGDYKISSKDILALHQLVLRSIEDDFAGRLRTGGVRIAGANFIPPNALKVPQLLDELIDFVHTNPLQLNTLELATVFHHKFVWIHPFFDGNGRTVRLCMNLILMKEGFPPAIILTNDRKKYYDALNSANHGNYSKLMLLMSQALERTLNIYLQSLPGLDPDYRVISDLVEEERLPYGQEYISLLARQGKIDAYKEGRNWLTTKEAVEDYIKTRKRKREI
;
A
#
# COMPACT_ATOMS: atom_id res chain seq x y z
N MET A 1 -13.04 15.60 -2.04
CA MET A 1 -11.64 15.97 -2.33
C MET A 1 -11.08 16.68 -1.09
N VAL A 2 -9.95 16.22 -0.57
CA VAL A 2 -9.23 16.96 0.49
C VAL A 2 -8.63 18.18 -0.18
N SER A 3 -8.94 19.39 0.32
CA SER A 3 -8.45 20.64 -0.29
C SER A 3 -6.91 20.69 -0.24
N GLY A 4 -6.27 21.18 -1.29
CA GLY A 4 -4.82 21.09 -1.52
C GLY A 4 -3.87 21.65 -0.44
N ASP A 5 -4.35 22.40 0.55
CA ASP A 5 -3.55 22.98 1.63
C ASP A 5 -3.64 22.25 2.98
N TYR A 6 -4.42 21.15 3.04
CA TYR A 6 -4.54 20.40 4.30
C TYR A 6 -3.22 19.73 4.68
N LYS A 7 -2.75 20.02 5.89
CA LYS A 7 -1.58 19.38 6.49
C LYS A 7 -2.01 18.61 7.73
N ILE A 8 -1.72 17.31 7.75
CA ILE A 8 -2.02 16.46 8.91
C ILE A 8 -1.33 17.01 10.15
N SER A 9 -2.02 17.03 11.29
CA SER A 9 -1.48 17.50 12.57
C SER A 9 -1.61 16.42 13.65
N SER A 10 -0.92 16.64 14.80
CA SER A 10 -1.07 15.78 15.98
C SER A 10 -2.54 15.71 16.42
N LYS A 11 -3.28 16.82 16.33
CA LYS A 11 -4.70 16.87 16.68
C LYS A 11 -5.55 15.98 15.77
N ASP A 12 -5.24 15.95 14.47
CA ASP A 12 -5.95 15.08 13.53
C ASP A 12 -5.69 13.60 13.81
N ILE A 13 -4.45 13.26 14.15
CA ILE A 13 -4.08 11.90 14.53
C ILE A 13 -4.82 11.46 15.79
N LEU A 14 -4.91 12.33 16.81
CA LEU A 14 -5.66 12.05 18.03
C LEU A 14 -7.15 11.91 17.76
N ALA A 15 -7.73 12.77 16.91
CA ALA A 15 -9.14 12.70 16.51
C ALA A 15 -9.44 11.41 15.73
N LEU A 16 -8.58 11.01 14.79
CA LEU A 16 -8.70 9.74 14.08
C LEU A 16 -8.62 8.55 15.03
N HIS A 17 -7.68 8.56 15.96
CA HIS A 17 -7.57 7.50 16.97
C HIS A 17 -8.83 7.44 17.86
N GLN A 18 -9.38 8.59 18.25
CA GLN A 18 -10.63 8.65 19.01
C GLN A 18 -11.77 7.97 18.23
N LEU A 19 -11.90 8.22 16.92
CA LEU A 19 -12.89 7.57 16.07
C LEU A 19 -12.66 6.05 15.95
N VAL A 20 -11.40 5.63 15.87
CA VAL A 20 -11.01 4.20 15.76
C VAL A 20 -11.36 3.41 17.02
N LEU A 21 -11.28 4.02 18.20
CA LEU A 21 -11.58 3.36 19.48
C LEU A 21 -12.95 3.66 20.04
N ARG A 22 -13.75 4.50 19.39
CA ARG A 22 -15.09 4.86 19.83
C ARG A 22 -15.93 3.61 20.09
N SER A 23 -16.52 3.54 21.27
CA SER A 23 -17.33 2.41 21.74
C SER A 23 -16.59 1.07 21.87
N ILE A 24 -15.24 1.08 21.83
CA ILE A 24 -14.39 -0.09 22.07
C ILE A 24 -13.61 0.09 23.38
N GLU A 25 -12.86 1.20 23.49
CA GLU A 25 -11.98 1.56 24.60
C GLU A 25 -11.98 3.08 24.79
N ASP A 26 -13.11 3.64 25.24
CA ASP A 26 -13.32 5.09 25.31
C ASP A 26 -12.32 5.79 26.24
N ASP A 27 -11.82 5.13 27.29
CA ASP A 27 -10.87 5.69 28.25
C ASP A 27 -9.52 6.07 27.62
N PHE A 28 -9.08 5.36 26.59
CA PHE A 28 -7.83 5.59 25.88
C PHE A 28 -8.01 6.28 24.52
N ALA A 29 -9.26 6.47 24.09
CA ALA A 29 -9.57 7.03 22.80
C ALA A 29 -9.05 8.46 22.66
N GLY A 30 -8.25 8.73 21.62
CA GLY A 30 -7.67 10.05 21.34
C GLY A 30 -6.59 10.50 22.33
N ARG A 31 -6.02 9.58 23.13
CA ARG A 31 -5.01 9.92 24.15
C ARG A 31 -3.69 9.16 23.86
N LEU A 32 -2.58 9.88 23.92
CA LEU A 32 -1.26 9.27 23.86
C LEU A 32 -1.03 8.39 25.09
N ARG A 33 -0.30 7.29 24.92
CA ARG A 33 0.06 6.43 26.03
C ARG A 33 0.97 7.14 27.03
N THR A 34 0.75 6.85 28.29
CA THR A 34 1.55 7.35 29.42
C THR A 34 2.49 6.28 29.99
N GLY A 35 2.35 5.03 29.55
CA GLY A 35 3.13 3.87 30.01
C GLY A 35 3.84 3.14 28.88
N GLY A 36 4.65 2.14 29.28
CA GLY A 36 5.31 1.24 28.36
C GLY A 36 4.31 0.29 27.67
N VAL A 37 4.60 -0.10 26.43
CA VAL A 37 3.84 -1.07 25.64
C VAL A 37 4.78 -2.11 25.02
N ARG A 38 4.22 -3.27 24.69
CA ARG A 38 4.90 -4.29 23.89
C ARG A 38 4.07 -4.56 22.64
N ILE A 39 4.74 -4.62 21.48
CA ILE A 39 4.09 -4.92 20.22
C ILE A 39 4.23 -6.41 19.97
N ALA A 40 3.10 -7.11 19.82
CA ALA A 40 3.09 -8.53 19.51
C ALA A 40 3.79 -8.79 18.16
N GLY A 41 4.81 -9.65 18.16
CA GLY A 41 5.59 -9.99 16.97
C GLY A 41 6.69 -8.99 16.58
N ALA A 42 6.91 -7.93 17.35
CA ALA A 42 8.02 -7.03 17.14
C ALA A 42 9.28 -7.46 17.90
N ASN A 43 10.44 -7.26 17.28
CA ASN A 43 11.76 -7.56 17.85
C ASN A 43 12.41 -6.33 18.51
N PHE A 44 11.63 -5.30 18.84
CA PHE A 44 12.11 -4.07 19.46
C PHE A 44 11.15 -3.63 20.58
N ILE A 45 11.63 -2.73 21.43
CA ILE A 45 10.82 -2.09 22.46
C ILE A 45 10.50 -0.66 21.98
N PRO A 46 9.22 -0.26 21.92
CA PRO A 46 8.84 1.11 21.57
C PRO A 46 9.49 2.15 22.51
N PRO A 47 9.65 3.40 22.06
CA PRO A 47 10.23 4.48 22.84
C PRO A 47 9.53 4.68 24.18
N ASN A 48 10.23 5.29 25.14
CA ASN A 48 9.63 5.72 26.40
C ASN A 48 8.43 6.64 26.15
N ALA A 49 7.34 6.43 26.90
CA ALA A 49 6.10 7.21 26.77
C ALA A 49 6.31 8.73 26.87
N LEU A 50 7.23 9.19 27.68
CA LEU A 50 7.57 10.62 27.83
C LEU A 50 8.10 11.26 26.52
N LYS A 51 8.69 10.45 25.63
CA LYS A 51 9.20 10.93 24.33
C LYS A 51 8.15 10.89 23.22
N VAL A 52 7.02 10.22 23.44
CA VAL A 52 6.02 10.00 22.40
C VAL A 52 5.46 11.30 21.82
N PRO A 53 5.07 12.32 22.61
CA PRO A 53 4.58 13.57 22.04
C PRO A 53 5.59 14.22 21.09
N GLN A 54 6.83 14.36 21.53
CA GLN A 54 7.90 14.96 20.72
C GLN A 54 8.16 14.16 19.44
N LEU A 55 8.28 12.83 19.54
CA LEU A 55 8.52 11.95 18.38
C LEU A 55 7.36 11.99 17.37
N LEU A 56 6.13 12.17 17.84
CA LEU A 56 4.97 12.31 16.96
C LEU A 56 5.00 13.65 16.22
N ASP A 57 5.35 14.74 16.89
CA ASP A 57 5.49 16.04 16.26
C ASP A 57 6.65 16.05 15.23
N GLU A 58 7.80 15.46 15.57
CA GLU A 58 8.92 15.28 14.63
C GLU A 58 8.53 14.47 13.40
N LEU A 59 7.69 13.43 13.58
CA LEU A 59 7.18 12.64 12.46
C LEU A 59 6.26 13.44 11.55
N ILE A 60 5.43 14.30 12.12
CA ILE A 60 4.54 15.20 11.37
C ILE A 60 5.38 16.24 10.60
N ASP A 61 6.36 16.85 11.25
CA ASP A 61 7.27 17.79 10.62
C ASP A 61 8.06 17.13 9.48
N PHE A 62 8.47 15.87 9.64
CA PHE A 62 9.10 15.10 8.58
C PHE A 62 8.19 14.95 7.35
N VAL A 63 6.89 14.72 7.55
CA VAL A 63 5.92 14.64 6.44
C VAL A 63 5.75 15.99 5.75
N HIS A 64 5.68 17.07 6.52
CA HIS A 64 5.47 18.42 5.98
C HIS A 64 6.67 18.95 5.22
N THR A 65 7.86 18.69 5.71
CA THR A 65 9.12 19.20 5.13
C THR A 65 9.67 18.28 4.05
N ASN A 66 9.37 16.99 4.12
CA ASN A 66 9.89 15.94 3.23
C ASN A 66 11.40 16.13 2.93
N PRO A 67 12.26 16.13 3.94
CA PRO A 67 13.66 16.53 3.79
C PRO A 67 14.47 15.59 2.90
N LEU A 68 13.95 14.37 2.65
CA LEU A 68 14.56 13.37 1.79
C LEU A 68 14.03 13.41 0.35
N GLN A 69 13.13 14.35 0.04
CA GLN A 69 12.49 14.49 -1.28
C GLN A 69 11.85 13.18 -1.79
N LEU A 70 11.25 12.43 -0.88
CA LEU A 70 10.57 11.17 -1.18
C LEU A 70 9.35 11.41 -2.05
N ASN A 71 9.05 10.49 -2.97
CA ASN A 71 7.74 10.51 -3.62
C ASN A 71 6.62 10.17 -2.62
N THR A 72 5.38 10.39 -3.00
CA THR A 72 4.22 10.25 -2.10
C THR A 72 4.11 8.87 -1.47
N LEU A 73 4.33 7.81 -2.24
CA LEU A 73 4.26 6.44 -1.74
C LEU A 73 5.41 6.13 -0.76
N GLU A 74 6.61 6.59 -1.07
CA GLU A 74 7.77 6.48 -0.20
C GLU A 74 7.55 7.22 1.11
N LEU A 75 7.08 8.48 1.04
CA LEU A 75 6.79 9.31 2.21
C LEU A 75 5.73 8.65 3.10
N ALA A 76 4.62 8.18 2.51
CA ALA A 76 3.55 7.48 3.21
C ALA A 76 4.05 6.17 3.85
N THR A 77 4.94 5.44 3.18
CA THR A 77 5.54 4.20 3.69
C THR A 77 6.48 4.45 4.86
N VAL A 78 7.34 5.47 4.77
CA VAL A 78 8.26 5.85 5.85
C VAL A 78 7.47 6.39 7.04
N PHE A 79 6.45 7.23 6.82
CA PHE A 79 5.53 7.67 7.85
C PHE A 79 4.90 6.49 8.58
N HIS A 80 4.34 5.53 7.82
CA HIS A 80 3.72 4.35 8.37
C HIS A 80 4.66 3.56 9.29
N HIS A 81 5.88 3.29 8.84
CA HIS A 81 6.88 2.58 9.63
C HIS A 81 7.26 3.33 10.90
N LYS A 82 7.60 4.63 10.78
CA LYS A 82 8.00 5.45 11.94
C LYS A 82 6.87 5.56 12.96
N PHE A 83 5.63 5.71 12.52
CA PHE A 83 4.47 5.74 13.42
C PHE A 83 4.30 4.40 14.18
N VAL A 84 4.42 3.26 13.47
CA VAL A 84 4.37 1.93 14.11
C VAL A 84 5.50 1.75 15.11
N TRP A 85 6.70 2.27 14.82
CA TRP A 85 7.86 2.24 15.71
C TRP A 85 7.65 3.11 16.96
N ILE A 86 7.12 4.33 16.82
CA ILE A 86 6.77 5.22 17.94
C ILE A 86 5.70 4.56 18.82
N HIS A 87 4.71 3.92 18.20
CA HIS A 87 3.58 3.27 18.85
C HIS A 87 2.87 4.18 19.84
N PRO A 88 2.29 5.30 19.39
CA PRO A 88 1.88 6.39 20.28
C PRO A 88 0.72 6.08 21.22
N PHE A 89 -0.01 5.00 21.00
CA PHE A 89 -1.22 4.65 21.74
C PHE A 89 -1.10 3.30 22.47
N PHE A 90 -1.98 3.04 23.44
CA PHE A 90 -2.07 1.73 24.09
C PHE A 90 -2.65 0.66 23.16
N ASP A 91 -3.69 1.00 22.38
CA ASP A 91 -4.28 0.18 21.32
C ASP A 91 -4.59 1.03 20.09
N GLY A 92 -5.12 0.44 19.02
CA GLY A 92 -5.56 1.16 17.82
C GLY A 92 -4.45 1.67 16.88
N ASN A 93 -3.17 1.54 17.24
CA ASN A 93 -2.04 2.06 16.45
C ASN A 93 -2.07 1.60 14.99
N GLY A 94 -2.29 0.32 14.74
CA GLY A 94 -2.32 -0.24 13.39
C GLY A 94 -3.48 0.28 12.53
N ARG A 95 -4.65 0.51 13.15
CA ARG A 95 -5.82 1.10 12.46
C ARG A 95 -5.58 2.57 12.14
N THR A 96 -5.13 3.32 13.14
CA THR A 96 -4.86 4.76 13.01
C THR A 96 -3.78 5.05 11.97
N VAL A 97 -2.64 4.33 11.99
CA VAL A 97 -1.57 4.57 11.01
C VAL A 97 -2.01 4.30 9.58
N ARG A 98 -2.84 3.27 9.35
CA ARG A 98 -3.37 3.00 8.00
C ARG A 98 -4.27 4.12 7.52
N LEU A 99 -5.10 4.71 8.38
CA LEU A 99 -5.91 5.88 8.04
C LEU A 99 -5.03 7.10 7.72
N CYS A 100 -4.06 7.40 8.58
CA CYS A 100 -3.15 8.54 8.37
C CYS A 100 -2.33 8.37 7.07
N MET A 101 -1.78 7.19 6.82
CA MET A 101 -1.06 6.87 5.58
C MET A 101 -1.95 7.10 4.35
N ASN A 102 -3.19 6.64 4.41
CA ASN A 102 -4.13 6.81 3.31
C ASN A 102 -4.54 8.28 3.11
N LEU A 103 -4.59 9.10 4.17
CA LEU A 103 -4.77 10.54 4.01
C LEU A 103 -3.60 11.20 3.27
N ILE A 104 -2.36 10.77 3.52
CA ILE A 104 -1.17 11.25 2.80
C ILE A 104 -1.27 10.89 1.32
N LEU A 105 -1.64 9.64 1.01
CA LEU A 105 -1.82 9.19 -0.38
C LEU A 105 -2.95 9.93 -1.09
N MET A 106 -4.12 10.02 -0.46
CA MET A 106 -5.32 10.63 -1.04
C MET A 106 -5.17 12.13 -1.27
N LYS A 107 -4.38 12.82 -0.45
CA LYS A 107 -4.06 14.24 -0.65
C LYS A 107 -3.39 14.48 -2.01
N GLU A 108 -2.53 13.58 -2.43
CA GLU A 108 -1.80 13.65 -3.71
C GLU A 108 -2.53 12.92 -4.86
N GLY A 109 -3.83 12.62 -4.67
CA GLY A 109 -4.69 12.04 -5.69
C GLY A 109 -4.60 10.52 -5.85
N PHE A 110 -3.83 9.83 -5.00
CA PHE A 110 -3.79 8.37 -5.00
C PHE A 110 -5.01 7.77 -4.29
N PRO A 111 -5.50 6.62 -4.70
CA PRO A 111 -6.50 5.89 -3.93
C PRO A 111 -5.89 5.31 -2.63
N PRO A 112 -6.72 4.91 -1.65
CA PRO A 112 -6.21 4.31 -0.43
C PRO A 112 -5.52 2.98 -0.69
N ALA A 113 -4.35 2.75 -0.09
CA ALA A 113 -3.67 1.46 -0.10
C ALA A 113 -4.30 0.52 0.95
N ILE A 114 -4.80 -0.64 0.51
CA ILE A 114 -5.45 -1.62 1.39
C ILE A 114 -4.51 -2.78 1.66
N ILE A 115 -4.01 -2.87 2.90
CA ILE A 115 -3.19 -3.99 3.37
C ILE A 115 -4.12 -5.12 3.80
N LEU A 116 -4.05 -6.26 3.12
CA LEU A 116 -4.91 -7.40 3.38
C LEU A 116 -4.47 -8.19 4.62
N THR A 117 -5.43 -8.81 5.30
CA THR A 117 -5.17 -9.69 6.44
C THR A 117 -4.26 -10.87 6.08
N ASN A 118 -4.37 -11.39 4.85
CA ASN A 118 -3.53 -12.48 4.34
C ASN A 118 -2.04 -12.08 4.20
N ASP A 119 -1.74 -10.78 4.13
CA ASP A 119 -0.38 -10.26 4.04
C ASP A 119 0.26 -10.04 5.42
N ARG A 120 -0.42 -10.42 6.52
CA ARG A 120 0.00 -10.14 7.89
C ARG A 120 1.45 -10.57 8.18
N LYS A 121 1.85 -11.78 7.80
CA LYS A 121 3.22 -12.26 8.00
C LYS A 121 4.23 -11.42 7.22
N LYS A 122 3.96 -11.17 5.92
CA LYS A 122 4.81 -10.33 5.07
C LYS A 122 4.95 -8.91 5.62
N TYR A 123 3.86 -8.37 6.16
CA TYR A 123 3.82 -7.05 6.77
C TYR A 123 4.74 -6.95 7.99
N TYR A 124 4.69 -7.91 8.93
CA TYR A 124 5.59 -7.91 10.08
C TYR A 124 7.06 -8.12 9.69
N ASP A 125 7.32 -9.02 8.74
CA ASP A 125 8.68 -9.24 8.21
C ASP A 125 9.22 -7.96 7.54
N ALA A 126 8.37 -7.22 6.84
CA ALA A 126 8.71 -5.96 6.20
C ALA A 126 8.99 -4.84 7.21
N LEU A 127 8.17 -4.72 8.27
CA LEU A 127 8.41 -3.77 9.37
C LEU A 127 9.72 -4.08 10.10
N ASN A 128 9.99 -5.35 10.40
CA ASN A 128 11.25 -5.76 11.03
C ASN A 128 12.46 -5.44 10.15
N SER A 129 12.37 -5.62 8.84
CA SER A 129 13.41 -5.21 7.88
C SER A 129 13.63 -3.69 7.89
N ALA A 130 12.55 -2.91 7.93
CA ALA A 130 12.60 -1.45 7.98
C ALA A 130 13.19 -0.92 9.29
N ASN A 131 13.03 -1.62 10.43
CA ASN A 131 13.70 -1.29 11.69
C ASN A 131 15.23 -1.34 11.61
N HIS A 132 15.79 -2.08 10.64
CA HIS A 132 17.21 -2.14 10.32
C HIS A 132 17.62 -1.24 9.13
N GLY A 133 16.75 -0.30 8.75
CA GLY A 133 16.99 0.66 7.65
C GLY A 133 16.68 0.11 6.25
N ASN A 134 16.26 -1.14 6.10
CA ASN A 134 15.92 -1.70 4.79
C ASN A 134 14.40 -1.65 4.53
N TYR A 135 13.98 -0.64 3.80
CA TYR A 135 12.58 -0.40 3.44
C TYR A 135 12.08 -1.19 2.21
N SER A 136 12.93 -1.90 1.49
CA SER A 136 12.57 -2.53 0.21
C SER A 136 11.34 -3.44 0.30
N LYS A 137 11.25 -4.27 1.34
CA LYS A 137 10.10 -5.18 1.54
C LYS A 137 8.81 -4.42 1.86
N LEU A 138 8.91 -3.37 2.70
CA LEU A 138 7.75 -2.58 3.07
C LEU A 138 7.26 -1.75 1.88
N MET A 139 8.18 -1.18 1.11
CA MET A 139 7.88 -0.44 -0.11
C MET A 139 7.16 -1.33 -1.13
N LEU A 140 7.68 -2.53 -1.38
CA LEU A 140 7.04 -3.50 -2.28
C LEU A 140 5.61 -3.85 -1.83
N LEU A 141 5.42 -4.09 -0.53
CA LEU A 141 4.10 -4.41 0.03
C LEU A 141 3.12 -3.24 -0.15
N MET A 142 3.55 -2.00 0.10
CA MET A 142 2.73 -0.80 -0.07
C MET A 142 2.43 -0.52 -1.55
N SER A 143 3.40 -0.71 -2.44
CA SER A 143 3.19 -0.61 -3.90
C SER A 143 2.13 -1.60 -4.37
N GLN A 144 2.22 -2.87 -3.96
CA GLN A 144 1.24 -3.89 -4.31
C GLN A 144 -0.16 -3.59 -3.73
N ALA A 145 -0.23 -3.01 -2.52
CA ALA A 145 -1.49 -2.61 -1.92
C ALA A 145 -2.15 -1.46 -2.69
N LEU A 146 -1.36 -0.48 -3.14
CA LEU A 146 -1.82 0.64 -3.94
C LEU A 146 -2.25 0.19 -5.35
N GLU A 147 -1.42 -0.60 -6.03
CA GLU A 147 -1.71 -1.17 -7.35
C GLU A 147 -3.04 -1.95 -7.35
N ARG A 148 -3.26 -2.77 -6.33
CA ARG A 148 -4.52 -3.52 -6.17
C ARG A 148 -5.73 -2.59 -6.12
N THR A 149 -5.65 -1.50 -5.37
CA THR A 149 -6.74 -0.55 -5.27
C THR A 149 -6.94 0.23 -6.58
N LEU A 150 -5.86 0.62 -7.25
CA LEU A 150 -5.92 1.25 -8.58
C LEU A 150 -6.64 0.34 -9.58
N ASN A 151 -6.32 -0.95 -9.60
CA ASN A 151 -6.99 -1.90 -10.47
C ASN A 151 -8.50 -2.02 -10.19
N ILE A 152 -8.88 -2.05 -8.89
CA ILE A 152 -10.31 -2.03 -8.50
C ILE A 152 -11.00 -0.76 -9.02
N TYR A 153 -10.36 0.40 -8.90
CA TYR A 153 -10.91 1.65 -9.42
C TYR A 153 -11.05 1.63 -10.94
N LEU A 154 -10.01 1.20 -11.65
CA LEU A 154 -10.04 1.11 -13.11
C LEU A 154 -11.15 0.18 -13.61
N GLN A 155 -11.34 -0.97 -12.97
CA GLN A 155 -12.42 -1.90 -13.28
C GLN A 155 -13.82 -1.35 -12.99
N SER A 156 -13.95 -0.38 -12.07
CA SER A 156 -15.24 0.22 -11.72
C SER A 156 -15.65 1.39 -12.61
N LEU A 157 -14.76 1.89 -13.48
CA LEU A 157 -15.05 3.02 -14.36
C LEU A 157 -15.77 2.57 -15.64
N PRO A 158 -16.98 3.05 -15.91
CA PRO A 158 -17.69 2.73 -17.15
C PRO A 158 -16.87 3.19 -18.36
N GLY A 159 -16.60 2.29 -19.30
CA GLY A 159 -15.88 2.59 -20.54
C GLY A 159 -14.35 2.55 -20.44
N LEU A 160 -13.80 2.27 -19.28
CA LEU A 160 -12.38 1.95 -19.07
C LEU A 160 -12.18 0.48 -18.68
N ASP A 161 -13.16 -0.37 -18.95
CA ASP A 161 -13.01 -1.81 -18.79
C ASP A 161 -12.02 -2.30 -19.87
N PRO A 162 -10.71 -2.38 -19.58
CA PRO A 162 -9.88 -3.17 -20.42
C PRO A 162 -10.45 -4.57 -20.27
N ASP A 163 -10.72 -5.25 -21.37
CA ASP A 163 -11.30 -6.59 -21.45
C ASP A 163 -10.32 -7.63 -20.84
N TYR A 164 -9.92 -7.35 -19.58
CA TYR A 164 -9.04 -8.22 -18.80
C TYR A 164 -9.82 -9.46 -18.40
N ARG A 165 -9.40 -10.57 -18.96
CA ARG A 165 -9.96 -11.90 -18.67
C ARG A 165 -8.87 -12.83 -18.13
N VAL A 166 -9.28 -13.82 -17.39
CA VAL A 166 -8.38 -14.89 -16.96
C VAL A 166 -7.73 -15.50 -18.20
N ILE A 167 -6.41 -15.67 -18.20
CA ILE A 167 -5.67 -16.13 -19.39
C ILE A 167 -6.22 -17.47 -19.92
N SER A 168 -6.67 -18.39 -19.05
CA SER A 168 -7.32 -19.64 -19.48
C SER A 168 -8.53 -19.39 -20.37
N ASP A 169 -9.43 -18.53 -19.90
CA ASP A 169 -10.70 -18.24 -20.55
C ASP A 169 -10.48 -17.47 -21.86
N LEU A 170 -9.56 -16.48 -21.81
CA LEU A 170 -9.18 -15.70 -22.98
C LEU A 170 -8.59 -16.56 -24.10
N VAL A 171 -7.75 -17.53 -23.76
CA VAL A 171 -7.14 -18.45 -24.76
C VAL A 171 -8.19 -19.35 -25.39
N GLU A 172 -9.12 -19.85 -24.58
CA GLU A 172 -10.17 -20.78 -25.05
C GLU A 172 -11.19 -20.07 -25.95
N GLU A 173 -11.66 -18.87 -25.53
CA GLU A 173 -12.70 -18.13 -26.25
C GLU A 173 -12.17 -17.45 -27.53
N GLU A 174 -10.97 -16.84 -27.47
CA GLU A 174 -10.44 -16.01 -28.56
C GLU A 174 -9.53 -16.76 -29.55
N ARG A 175 -9.33 -18.07 -29.36
CA ARG A 175 -8.46 -18.91 -30.19
C ARG A 175 -7.10 -18.28 -30.47
N LEU A 176 -6.45 -17.76 -29.41
CA LEU A 176 -5.16 -17.09 -29.51
C LEU A 176 -4.08 -18.04 -30.07
N PRO A 177 -3.08 -17.51 -30.81
CA PRO A 177 -2.03 -18.34 -31.43
C PRO A 177 -1.03 -18.94 -30.42
N TYR A 178 -1.17 -18.59 -29.14
CA TYR A 178 -0.35 -19.09 -28.04
C TYR A 178 -1.20 -19.75 -26.98
N GLY A 179 -0.70 -20.84 -26.39
CA GLY A 179 -1.36 -21.53 -25.29
C GLY A 179 -1.24 -20.77 -23.97
N GLN A 180 -2.11 -21.10 -23.02
CA GLN A 180 -2.21 -20.51 -21.69
C GLN A 180 -0.85 -20.42 -20.95
N GLU A 181 -0.03 -21.49 -21.02
CA GLU A 181 1.26 -21.53 -20.32
C GLU A 181 2.23 -20.45 -20.82
N TYR A 182 2.28 -20.26 -22.15
CA TYR A 182 3.16 -19.28 -22.76
C TYR A 182 2.70 -17.86 -22.47
N ILE A 183 1.42 -17.56 -22.55
CA ILE A 183 0.86 -16.25 -22.22
C ILE A 183 1.06 -15.95 -20.73
N SER A 184 0.85 -16.94 -19.86
CA SER A 184 1.15 -16.80 -18.41
C SER A 184 2.64 -16.57 -18.12
N LEU A 185 3.53 -17.13 -18.93
CA LEU A 185 4.97 -16.86 -18.83
C LEU A 185 5.28 -15.42 -19.25
N LEU A 186 4.68 -14.91 -20.32
CA LEU A 186 4.84 -13.52 -20.77
C LEU A 186 4.34 -12.54 -19.72
N ALA A 187 3.18 -12.81 -19.10
CA ALA A 187 2.63 -12.04 -18.00
C ALA A 187 3.59 -11.98 -16.80
N ARG A 188 4.12 -13.14 -16.37
CA ARG A 188 5.11 -13.22 -15.29
C ARG A 188 6.39 -12.47 -15.58
N GLN A 189 6.79 -12.36 -16.84
CA GLN A 189 7.98 -11.66 -17.28
C GLN A 189 7.73 -10.17 -17.58
N GLY A 190 6.51 -9.67 -17.40
CA GLY A 190 6.14 -8.29 -17.71
C GLY A 190 6.26 -7.94 -19.20
N LYS A 191 6.15 -8.94 -20.10
CA LYS A 191 6.26 -8.74 -21.56
C LYS A 191 4.94 -8.41 -22.22
N ILE A 192 3.83 -8.63 -21.55
CA ILE A 192 2.49 -8.21 -21.93
C ILE A 192 1.86 -7.49 -20.76
N ASP A 193 0.92 -6.63 -21.03
CA ASP A 193 0.12 -5.99 -20.01
C ASP A 193 -0.78 -7.04 -19.36
N ALA A 194 -0.53 -7.31 -18.08
CA ALA A 194 -1.21 -8.34 -17.32
C ALA A 194 -1.05 -8.10 -15.82
N TYR A 195 -2.04 -8.47 -15.05
CA TYR A 195 -1.93 -8.44 -13.59
C TYR A 195 -2.38 -9.76 -12.97
N LYS A 196 -2.00 -9.97 -11.72
CA LYS A 196 -2.30 -11.18 -10.97
C LYS A 196 -3.39 -10.94 -9.95
N GLU A 197 -4.52 -11.62 -10.10
CA GLU A 197 -5.61 -11.62 -9.14
C GLU A 197 -5.73 -12.98 -8.46
N GLY A 198 -5.44 -13.03 -7.17
CA GLY A 198 -5.42 -14.29 -6.42
C GLY A 198 -4.42 -15.31 -7.01
N ARG A 199 -4.91 -16.40 -7.58
CA ARG A 199 -4.11 -17.43 -8.26
C ARG A 199 -4.02 -17.24 -9.77
N ASN A 200 -4.88 -16.41 -10.35
CA ASN A 200 -5.03 -16.23 -11.78
C ASN A 200 -4.22 -15.04 -12.30
N TRP A 201 -3.72 -15.16 -13.52
CA TRP A 201 -3.23 -14.05 -14.32
C TRP A 201 -4.32 -13.60 -15.28
N LEU A 202 -4.54 -12.29 -15.35
CA LEU A 202 -5.49 -11.65 -16.24
C LEU A 202 -4.73 -10.78 -17.24
N THR A 203 -5.21 -10.79 -18.49
CA THR A 203 -4.68 -9.95 -19.59
C THR A 203 -5.80 -9.64 -20.59
N THR A 204 -5.52 -8.77 -21.56
CA THR A 204 -6.44 -8.45 -22.62
C THR A 204 -6.01 -9.12 -23.93
N LYS A 205 -6.95 -9.32 -24.84
CA LYS A 205 -6.66 -9.78 -26.21
C LYS A 205 -5.69 -8.82 -26.90
N GLU A 206 -5.91 -7.52 -26.74
CA GLU A 206 -5.10 -6.47 -27.33
C GLU A 206 -3.64 -6.53 -26.88
N ALA A 207 -3.39 -6.73 -25.59
CA ALA A 207 -2.04 -6.88 -25.02
C ALA A 207 -1.28 -8.06 -25.65
N VAL A 208 -1.96 -9.18 -25.88
CA VAL A 208 -1.37 -10.36 -26.53
C VAL A 208 -1.11 -10.09 -28.02
N GLU A 209 -2.05 -9.47 -28.73
CA GLU A 209 -1.90 -9.12 -30.16
C GLU A 209 -0.75 -8.15 -30.39
N ASP A 210 -0.60 -7.14 -29.54
CA ASP A 210 0.48 -6.16 -29.63
C ASP A 210 1.85 -6.79 -29.39
N TYR A 211 1.96 -7.74 -28.48
CA TYR A 211 3.17 -8.54 -28.31
C TYR A 211 3.50 -9.31 -29.60
N ILE A 212 2.50 -9.92 -30.24
CA ILE A 212 2.67 -10.68 -31.48
C ILE A 212 3.20 -9.77 -32.60
N LYS A 213 2.56 -8.57 -32.79
CA LYS A 213 2.96 -7.56 -33.76
C LYS A 213 4.41 -7.11 -33.54
N THR A 214 4.78 -6.82 -32.30
CA THR A 214 6.13 -6.38 -31.93
C THR A 214 7.19 -7.46 -32.19
N ARG A 215 6.85 -8.74 -31.97
CA ARG A 215 7.76 -9.85 -32.22
C ARG A 215 7.98 -10.13 -33.70
N LYS A 216 6.95 -9.97 -34.55
CA LYS A 216 7.10 -10.10 -36.01
C LYS A 216 8.06 -9.07 -36.57
N ARG A 217 7.91 -7.78 -36.18
CA ARG A 217 8.81 -6.70 -36.60
C ARG A 217 10.29 -6.93 -36.27
N LYS A 218 10.58 -7.60 -35.12
CA LYS A 218 11.99 -7.92 -34.73
C LYS A 218 12.59 -9.09 -35.50
N ARG A 219 11.81 -9.85 -36.27
CA ARG A 219 12.29 -10.98 -37.09
C ARG A 219 12.52 -10.59 -38.55
N GLU A 220 12.02 -9.43 -38.96
CA GLU A 220 12.15 -8.88 -40.32
C GLU A 220 13.29 -7.87 -40.46
N ILE A 221 14.06 -7.63 -39.37
CA ILE A 221 15.31 -6.85 -39.29
C ILE A 221 16.47 -7.83 -39.07
#